data_29c22356971aee90b1f6c970eef298b2
#
_entry.id   29c22356971aee90b1f6c970eef298b2
#
_cell.length_a   1.000
_cell.length_b   1.000
_cell.length_c   1.000
_cell.angle_alpha   90.00
_cell.angle_beta   90.00
_cell.angle_gamma   90.00
#
_symmetry.space_group_name_H-M   'P 1'
#
loop_
_entity.id
_entity.type
_entity.pdbx_description
1 polymer ?
#
loop_
_entity_poly.entity_id
_entity_poly.type
_entity_poly.pdbx_seq_one_letter_code
_entity_poly.pdbx_strand_id
1 'polypeptide(L)'
;RDVLGSRGLGDVYKRQDQYERNRQFYTNGGITVTGGEALMQIDFVTELFTYFRERNVHTCLDTSGICFDPHQEVAYRKLLSVTSLVILDIKDIDPTVHKWLTAQPLEPILQFAKLTADVNVPIWVRHVVVPTVTDNADRHYRLGFFLGSLRNLQAVDCLPYHVMGVAKYKELGITYRLDGIPAATKDLAAKASKTVVEGIKAYRRHWWSPIKTQTNHNQV
;
A
#
# COMPACT_ATOMS: atom_id res chain seq x y z
N ARG A 1 -20.74 7.07 -18.51
CA ARG A 1 -21.33 5.71 -18.39
C ARG A 1 -20.62 4.79 -19.37
N ASP A 2 -19.36 4.52 -19.16
CA ASP A 2 -18.76 3.40 -19.86
C ASP A 2 -18.81 2.21 -18.94
N VAL A 3 -19.72 1.36 -19.34
CA VAL A 3 -20.05 0.07 -18.81
C VAL A 3 -18.78 -0.76 -18.70
N LEU A 4 -18.67 -1.48 -17.64
CA LEU A 4 -17.92 -2.69 -17.38
C LEU A 4 -17.94 -3.68 -18.58
N GLY A 5 -17.42 -3.26 -19.72
CA GLY A 5 -17.03 -4.15 -20.80
C GLY A 5 -15.77 -4.85 -20.36
N SER A 6 -15.75 -6.17 -20.47
CA SER A 6 -14.58 -7.00 -20.22
C SER A 6 -13.32 -6.33 -20.76
N ARG A 7 -12.47 -5.84 -19.86
CA ARG A 7 -11.13 -5.39 -20.21
C ARG A 7 -10.32 -6.65 -20.48
N GLY A 8 -10.46 -7.15 -21.71
CA GLY A 8 -9.73 -8.30 -22.18
C GLY A 8 -8.37 -7.89 -22.75
N LEU A 9 -7.67 -8.86 -23.36
CA LEU A 9 -6.38 -8.71 -24.02
C LEU A 9 -6.24 -7.42 -24.86
N GLY A 10 -7.34 -6.97 -25.50
CA GLY A 10 -7.35 -5.73 -26.28
C GLY A 10 -7.01 -4.47 -25.50
N ASP A 11 -7.30 -4.38 -24.20
CA ASP A 11 -6.94 -3.23 -23.37
C ASP A 11 -5.48 -3.30 -22.93
N VAL A 12 -4.94 -4.49 -22.72
CA VAL A 12 -3.50 -4.70 -22.48
C VAL A 12 -2.71 -4.17 -23.67
N TYR A 13 -3.04 -4.60 -24.89
CA TYR A 13 -2.38 -4.14 -26.13
C TYR A 13 -2.44 -2.62 -26.31
N LYS A 14 -3.59 -2.00 -26.05
CA LYS A 14 -3.72 -0.53 -26.13
C LYS A 14 -2.77 0.19 -25.18
N ARG A 15 -2.61 -0.31 -23.96
CA ARG A 15 -1.69 0.26 -22.96
C ARG A 15 -0.24 0.05 -23.34
N GLN A 16 0.08 -1.09 -23.91
CA GLN A 16 1.40 -1.40 -24.46
C GLN A 16 1.75 -0.45 -25.61
N ASP A 17 0.86 -0.28 -26.59
CA ASP A 17 1.04 0.64 -27.70
C ASP A 17 1.22 2.09 -27.23
N GLN A 18 0.46 2.53 -26.24
CA GLN A 18 0.59 3.86 -25.68
C GLN A 18 1.96 4.07 -25.03
N TYR A 19 2.45 3.07 -24.30
CA TYR A 19 3.78 3.10 -23.72
C TYR A 19 4.86 3.15 -24.79
N GLU A 20 4.83 2.25 -25.79
CA GLU A 20 5.84 2.19 -26.82
C GLU A 20 5.95 3.50 -27.63
N ARG A 21 4.83 4.15 -27.94
CA ARG A 21 4.81 5.47 -28.59
C ARG A 21 5.49 6.57 -27.78
N ASN A 22 5.50 6.45 -26.46
CA ASN A 22 6.01 7.46 -25.54
C ASN A 22 7.30 7.00 -24.82
N ARG A 23 7.86 5.85 -25.17
CA ARG A 23 8.98 5.19 -24.47
C ARG A 23 10.17 6.11 -24.22
N GLN A 24 10.48 6.99 -25.17
CA GLN A 24 11.58 7.96 -25.04
C GLN A 24 11.42 8.91 -23.84
N PHE A 25 10.20 9.12 -23.34
CA PHE A 25 9.92 9.97 -22.19
C PHE A 25 10.01 9.21 -20.85
N TYR A 26 10.14 7.88 -20.88
CA TYR A 26 10.12 7.01 -19.69
C TYR A 26 11.46 6.29 -19.45
N THR A 27 12.56 6.85 -19.91
CA THR A 27 13.89 6.21 -19.89
C THR A 27 14.35 5.78 -18.49
N ASN A 28 13.97 6.51 -17.44
CA ASN A 28 14.33 6.24 -16.05
C ASN A 28 13.09 5.97 -15.16
N GLY A 29 11.94 5.70 -15.76
CA GLY A 29 10.67 5.50 -15.07
C GLY A 29 10.19 4.06 -15.15
N GLY A 30 8.90 3.92 -14.89
CA GLY A 30 8.18 2.67 -14.97
C GLY A 30 6.70 2.92 -15.21
N ILE A 31 5.91 1.91 -14.98
CA ILE A 31 4.46 2.04 -15.00
C ILE A 31 3.90 1.85 -13.60
N THR A 32 2.87 2.63 -13.27
CA THR A 32 2.07 2.43 -12.07
C THR A 32 0.64 2.12 -12.48
N VAL A 33 0.10 1.03 -11.97
CA VAL A 33 -1.33 0.72 -12.06
C VAL A 33 -2.00 1.16 -10.76
N THR A 34 -2.96 2.07 -10.90
CA THR A 34 -3.73 2.67 -9.81
C THR A 34 -5.18 2.92 -10.24
N GLY A 35 -5.99 3.51 -9.36
CA GLY A 35 -7.35 3.96 -9.65
C GLY A 35 -8.42 2.89 -9.39
N GLY A 36 -9.53 3.30 -8.74
CA GLY A 36 -10.46 2.36 -8.15
C GLY A 36 -9.73 1.42 -7.18
N GLU A 37 -9.78 0.13 -7.45
CA GLU A 37 -8.93 -0.88 -6.81
C GLU A 37 -8.32 -1.78 -7.89
N ALA A 38 -7.01 -1.70 -8.05
CA ALA A 38 -6.28 -2.42 -9.11
C ALA A 38 -6.42 -3.94 -9.00
N LEU A 39 -6.47 -4.47 -7.78
CA LEU A 39 -6.60 -5.91 -7.52
C LEU A 39 -7.95 -6.51 -7.94
N MET A 40 -8.97 -5.69 -8.18
CA MET A 40 -10.23 -6.18 -8.79
C MET A 40 -10.04 -6.70 -10.23
N GLN A 41 -8.91 -6.41 -10.85
CA GLN A 41 -8.55 -6.83 -12.19
C GLN A 41 -7.18 -7.52 -12.19
N ILE A 42 -6.98 -8.43 -11.24
CA ILE A 42 -5.68 -9.06 -10.97
C ILE A 42 -5.07 -9.73 -12.22
N ASP A 43 -5.88 -10.41 -13.04
CA ASP A 43 -5.41 -11.08 -14.24
C ASP A 43 -4.90 -10.08 -15.28
N PHE A 44 -5.66 -9.00 -15.51
CA PHE A 44 -5.26 -7.90 -16.39
C PHE A 44 -3.96 -7.24 -15.94
N VAL A 45 -3.85 -6.92 -14.63
CA VAL A 45 -2.65 -6.29 -14.08
C VAL A 45 -1.45 -7.23 -14.19
N THR A 46 -1.65 -8.51 -13.92
CA THR A 46 -0.60 -9.53 -14.02
C THR A 46 -0.06 -9.63 -15.45
N GLU A 47 -0.93 -9.68 -16.45
CA GLU A 47 -0.55 -9.75 -17.86
C GLU A 47 0.19 -8.47 -18.31
N LEU A 48 -0.34 -7.31 -17.93
CA LEU A 48 0.29 -6.02 -18.22
C LEU A 48 1.68 -5.93 -17.59
N PHE A 49 1.84 -6.29 -16.32
CA PHE A 49 3.14 -6.26 -15.64
C PHE A 49 4.12 -7.28 -16.20
N THR A 50 3.66 -8.47 -16.61
CA THR A 50 4.50 -9.46 -17.28
C THR A 50 5.14 -8.87 -18.53
N TYR A 51 4.35 -8.24 -19.40
CA TYR A 51 4.84 -7.57 -20.60
C TYR A 51 5.93 -6.54 -20.30
N PHE A 52 5.73 -5.70 -19.27
CA PHE A 52 6.69 -4.65 -18.92
C PHE A 52 7.95 -5.21 -18.24
N ARG A 53 7.81 -6.23 -17.41
CA ARG A 53 8.95 -6.88 -16.75
C ARG A 53 9.89 -7.56 -17.74
N GLU A 54 9.37 -8.21 -18.78
CA GLU A 54 10.15 -8.78 -19.87
C GLU A 54 11.00 -7.73 -20.62
N ARG A 55 10.60 -6.46 -20.52
CA ARG A 55 11.30 -5.31 -21.13
C ARG A 55 12.13 -4.51 -20.13
N ASN A 56 12.37 -5.06 -18.94
CA ASN A 56 13.08 -4.41 -17.84
C ASN A 56 12.48 -3.07 -17.40
N VAL A 57 11.16 -2.90 -17.56
CA VAL A 57 10.44 -1.72 -17.08
C VAL A 57 9.99 -1.96 -15.65
N HIS A 58 10.18 -0.97 -14.78
CA HIS A 58 9.72 -1.01 -13.40
C HIS A 58 8.19 -1.00 -13.34
N THR A 59 7.61 -1.90 -12.54
CA THR A 59 6.16 -2.07 -12.36
C THR A 59 5.77 -1.73 -10.94
N CYS A 60 4.81 -0.83 -10.77
CA CYS A 60 4.34 -0.39 -9.46
C CYS A 60 2.83 -0.64 -9.33
N LEU A 61 2.44 -1.37 -8.29
CA LEU A 61 1.06 -1.63 -7.93
C LEU A 61 0.63 -0.66 -6.82
N ASP A 62 -0.34 0.21 -7.10
CA ASP A 62 -0.96 1.11 -6.12
C ASP A 62 -2.34 0.56 -5.74
N THR A 63 -2.48 0.12 -4.49
CA THR A 63 -3.66 -0.64 -4.02
C THR A 63 -3.96 -0.38 -2.55
N SER A 64 -5.21 -0.60 -2.17
CA SER A 64 -5.60 -0.72 -0.76
C SER A 64 -5.38 -2.13 -0.19
N GLY A 65 -5.18 -3.15 -1.04
CA GLY A 65 -5.06 -4.54 -0.63
C GLY A 65 -6.37 -5.20 -0.18
N ILE A 66 -7.50 -4.49 -0.25
CA ILE A 66 -8.78 -4.96 0.29
C ILE A 66 -9.34 -6.21 -0.41
N CYS A 67 -8.96 -6.41 -1.68
CA CYS A 67 -9.40 -7.55 -2.47
C CYS A 67 -8.62 -8.84 -2.15
N PHE A 68 -7.64 -8.79 -1.25
CA PHE A 68 -6.86 -9.98 -0.94
C PHE A 68 -7.74 -11.08 -0.33
N ASP A 69 -7.67 -12.26 -0.96
CA ASP A 69 -8.32 -13.47 -0.51
C ASP A 69 -7.27 -14.59 -0.40
N PRO A 70 -7.01 -15.13 0.81
CA PRO A 70 -6.03 -16.19 0.98
C PRO A 70 -6.36 -17.46 0.18
N HIS A 71 -7.62 -17.70 -0.17
CA HIS A 71 -7.99 -18.83 -1.04
C HIS A 71 -7.53 -18.65 -2.49
N GLN A 72 -7.18 -17.44 -2.88
CA GLN A 72 -6.65 -17.09 -4.20
C GLN A 72 -5.16 -16.71 -4.16
N GLU A 73 -4.43 -17.05 -3.11
CA GLU A 73 -3.04 -16.65 -2.88
C GLU A 73 -2.12 -16.91 -4.09
N VAL A 74 -2.35 -17.99 -4.84
CA VAL A 74 -1.58 -18.32 -6.05
C VAL A 74 -1.64 -17.20 -7.09
N ALA A 75 -2.81 -16.60 -7.31
CA ALA A 75 -2.96 -15.48 -8.25
C ALA A 75 -2.20 -14.23 -7.76
N TYR A 76 -2.26 -13.93 -6.46
CA TYR A 76 -1.51 -12.82 -5.87
C TYR A 76 0.01 -13.04 -5.94
N ARG A 77 0.49 -14.25 -5.66
CA ARG A 77 1.92 -14.59 -5.81
C ARG A 77 2.39 -14.44 -7.27
N LYS A 78 1.56 -14.82 -8.23
CA LYS A 78 1.84 -14.62 -9.66
C LYS A 78 1.95 -13.14 -10.00
N LEU A 79 1.00 -12.30 -9.58
CA LEU A 79 1.08 -10.85 -9.76
C LEU A 79 2.33 -10.27 -9.10
N LEU A 80 2.61 -10.64 -7.85
CA LEU A 80 3.75 -10.13 -7.10
C LEU A 80 5.09 -10.53 -7.72
N SER A 81 5.20 -11.69 -8.41
CA SER A 81 6.44 -12.10 -9.11
C SER A 81 6.82 -11.16 -10.27
N VAL A 82 5.87 -10.40 -10.80
CA VAL A 82 6.09 -9.42 -11.88
C VAL A 82 5.93 -7.97 -11.40
N THR A 83 5.81 -7.76 -10.07
CA THR A 83 5.69 -6.43 -9.43
C THR A 83 7.02 -6.02 -8.83
N SER A 84 7.49 -4.80 -9.15
CA SER A 84 8.74 -4.26 -8.61
C SER A 84 8.54 -3.50 -7.30
N LEU A 85 7.37 -2.91 -7.10
CA LEU A 85 7.01 -2.13 -5.92
C LEU A 85 5.50 -2.22 -5.68
N VAL A 86 5.11 -2.35 -4.44
CA VAL A 86 3.72 -2.16 -4.00
C VAL A 86 3.62 -0.87 -3.19
N ILE A 87 2.69 0.01 -3.54
CA ILE A 87 2.24 1.12 -2.70
C ILE A 87 0.94 0.67 -2.05
N LEU A 88 0.93 0.55 -0.72
CA LEU A 88 -0.20 0.04 0.04
C LEU A 88 -0.80 1.10 0.95
N ASP A 89 -2.10 1.32 0.86
CA ASP A 89 -2.82 2.23 1.73
C ASP A 89 -3.31 1.51 3.01
N ILE A 90 -2.82 1.92 4.18
CA ILE A 90 -3.38 1.51 5.49
C ILE A 90 -4.02 2.73 6.14
N LYS A 91 -5.36 2.78 6.13
CA LYS A 91 -6.11 3.95 6.59
C LYS A 91 -6.14 4.10 8.12
N ASP A 92 -6.18 3.00 8.85
CA ASP A 92 -5.96 2.93 10.31
C ASP A 92 -5.58 1.50 10.70
N ILE A 93 -4.77 1.34 11.75
CA ILE A 93 -4.37 0.03 12.28
C ILE A 93 -5.41 -0.55 13.26
N ASP A 94 -6.31 0.27 13.74
CA ASP A 94 -7.44 -0.17 14.55
C ASP A 94 -8.57 -0.65 13.63
N PRO A 95 -9.00 -1.93 13.72
CA PRO A 95 -9.99 -2.49 12.81
C PRO A 95 -11.36 -1.81 12.91
N THR A 96 -11.72 -1.27 14.07
CA THR A 96 -13.00 -0.57 14.27
C THR A 96 -12.97 0.78 13.57
N VAL A 97 -11.90 1.55 13.77
CA VAL A 97 -11.72 2.87 13.12
C VAL A 97 -11.57 2.70 11.62
N HIS A 98 -10.77 1.70 11.19
CA HIS A 98 -10.61 1.39 9.77
C HIS A 98 -11.96 1.08 9.10
N LYS A 99 -12.76 0.18 9.71
CA LYS A 99 -14.08 -0.19 9.20
C LYS A 99 -15.04 0.99 9.20
N TRP A 100 -15.01 1.82 10.25
CA TRP A 100 -15.82 3.03 10.29
C TRP A 100 -15.47 3.99 9.16
N LEU A 101 -14.15 4.19 8.90
CA LEU A 101 -13.66 5.13 7.88
C LEU A 101 -13.92 4.64 6.46
N THR A 102 -13.69 3.36 6.19
CA THR A 102 -13.64 2.79 4.83
C THR A 102 -14.85 1.92 4.48
N ALA A 103 -15.66 1.54 5.45
CA ALA A 103 -16.70 0.51 5.37
C ALA A 103 -16.16 -0.91 5.06
N GLN A 104 -14.84 -1.12 5.13
CA GLN A 104 -14.16 -2.36 4.77
C GLN A 104 -13.38 -2.95 5.95
N PRO A 105 -13.16 -4.27 5.99
CA PRO A 105 -12.32 -4.89 7.02
C PRO A 105 -10.84 -4.55 6.81
N LEU A 106 -10.07 -4.51 7.91
CA LEU A 106 -8.63 -4.27 7.85
C LEU A 106 -7.83 -5.54 7.53
N GLU A 107 -8.30 -6.70 7.95
CA GLU A 107 -7.52 -7.95 7.93
C GLU A 107 -6.97 -8.34 6.55
N PRO A 108 -7.74 -8.28 5.44
CA PRO A 108 -7.19 -8.58 4.10
C PRO A 108 -5.98 -7.71 3.75
N ILE A 109 -6.00 -6.45 4.16
CA ILE A 109 -4.91 -5.48 3.88
C ILE A 109 -3.63 -5.90 4.61
N LEU A 110 -3.75 -6.27 5.90
CA LEU A 110 -2.61 -6.71 6.70
C LEU A 110 -2.07 -8.06 6.21
N GLN A 111 -2.94 -8.97 5.77
CA GLN A 111 -2.54 -10.25 5.18
C GLN A 111 -1.82 -10.03 3.85
N PHE A 112 -2.32 -9.15 3.00
CA PHE A 112 -1.64 -8.79 1.75
C PHE A 112 -0.25 -8.19 2.01
N ALA A 113 -0.12 -7.29 3.00
CA ALA A 113 1.18 -6.75 3.40
C ALA A 113 2.15 -7.86 3.84
N LYS A 114 1.69 -8.84 4.60
CA LYS A 114 2.51 -10.01 5.00
C LYS A 114 2.91 -10.85 3.78
N LEU A 115 1.98 -11.09 2.84
CA LEU A 115 2.30 -11.82 1.61
C LEU A 115 3.38 -11.11 0.80
N THR A 116 3.36 -9.76 0.67
CA THR A 116 4.43 -9.03 -0.01
C THR A 116 5.79 -9.23 0.66
N ALA A 117 5.81 -9.36 2.00
CA ALA A 117 7.03 -9.63 2.76
C ALA A 117 7.52 -11.07 2.56
N ASP A 118 6.61 -12.04 2.50
CA ASP A 118 6.95 -13.46 2.26
C ASP A 118 7.61 -13.66 0.89
N VAL A 119 7.12 -12.96 -0.14
CA VAL A 119 7.69 -13.01 -1.49
C VAL A 119 8.78 -11.96 -1.73
N ASN A 120 9.13 -11.19 -0.71
CA ASN A 120 10.17 -10.15 -0.72
C ASN A 120 9.99 -9.08 -1.82
N VAL A 121 8.75 -8.69 -2.10
CA VAL A 121 8.45 -7.56 -3.00
C VAL A 121 8.49 -6.26 -2.19
N PRO A 122 9.28 -5.25 -2.58
CA PRO A 122 9.35 -3.97 -1.91
C PRO A 122 7.97 -3.34 -1.68
N ILE A 123 7.76 -2.76 -0.49
CA ILE A 123 6.49 -2.10 -0.14
C ILE A 123 6.74 -0.68 0.38
N TRP A 124 5.96 0.27 -0.12
CA TRP A 124 5.75 1.59 0.46
C TRP A 124 4.37 1.65 1.08
N VAL A 125 4.27 2.10 2.32
CA VAL A 125 2.98 2.23 2.99
C VAL A 125 2.59 3.69 3.09
N ARG A 126 1.36 4.00 2.67
CA ARG A 126 0.77 5.33 2.84
C ARG A 126 -0.28 5.29 3.95
N HIS A 127 -0.25 6.32 4.79
CA HIS A 127 -1.23 6.54 5.84
C HIS A 127 -1.70 8.00 5.82
N VAL A 128 -3.01 8.22 5.65
CA VAL A 128 -3.58 9.57 5.64
C VAL A 128 -3.96 9.95 7.06
N VAL A 129 -3.37 11.04 7.55
CA VAL A 129 -3.62 11.59 8.89
C VAL A 129 -4.83 12.51 8.84
N VAL A 130 -5.96 12.02 9.32
CA VAL A 130 -7.23 12.76 9.41
C VAL A 130 -7.38 13.29 10.83
N PRO A 131 -7.45 14.63 11.03
CA PRO A 131 -7.63 15.23 12.36
C PRO A 131 -8.81 14.59 13.10
N THR A 132 -8.65 14.32 14.38
CA THR A 132 -9.65 13.70 15.29
C THR A 132 -10.10 12.29 14.93
N VAL A 133 -9.78 11.76 13.74
CA VAL A 133 -10.19 10.43 13.28
C VAL A 133 -9.00 9.47 13.32
N THR A 134 -8.00 9.64 12.45
CA THR A 134 -6.81 8.78 12.42
C THR A 134 -5.62 9.40 13.15
N ASP A 135 -5.71 10.66 13.58
CA ASP A 135 -4.68 11.34 14.37
C ASP A 135 -4.71 10.84 15.82
N ASN A 136 -4.07 9.71 16.06
CA ASN A 136 -3.95 9.11 17.39
C ASN A 136 -2.55 8.47 17.56
N ALA A 137 -1.82 8.92 18.56
CA ALA A 137 -0.43 8.52 18.76
C ALA A 137 -0.25 7.02 19.06
N ASP A 138 -1.14 6.41 19.85
CA ASP A 138 -1.10 4.97 20.13
C ASP A 138 -1.27 4.16 18.83
N ARG A 139 -2.26 4.53 18.01
CA ARG A 139 -2.51 3.83 16.74
C ARG A 139 -1.38 4.05 15.74
N HIS A 140 -0.78 5.26 15.67
CA HIS A 140 0.42 5.48 14.86
C HIS A 140 1.60 4.59 15.32
N TYR A 141 1.79 4.46 16.63
CA TYR A 141 2.82 3.57 17.17
C TYR A 141 2.54 2.10 16.83
N ARG A 142 1.29 1.63 17.01
CA ARG A 142 0.87 0.27 16.66
C ARG A 142 1.01 -0.01 15.16
N LEU A 143 0.67 0.96 14.30
CA LEU A 143 0.93 0.88 12.86
C LEU A 143 2.41 0.68 12.61
N GLY A 144 3.25 1.51 13.20
CA GLY A 144 4.70 1.39 13.09
C GLY A 144 5.21 0.03 13.58
N PHE A 145 4.69 -0.46 14.69
CA PHE A 145 5.08 -1.77 15.24
C PHE A 145 4.73 -2.91 14.27
N PHE A 146 3.55 -2.88 13.66
CA PHE A 146 3.17 -3.82 12.60
C PHE A 146 4.12 -3.69 11.40
N LEU A 147 4.35 -2.48 10.90
CA LEU A 147 5.23 -2.23 9.75
C LEU A 147 6.67 -2.65 10.03
N GLY A 148 7.11 -2.57 11.29
CA GLY A 148 8.41 -3.07 11.72
C GLY A 148 8.62 -4.55 11.44
N SER A 149 7.55 -5.35 11.41
CA SER A 149 7.61 -6.80 11.11
C SER A 149 7.83 -7.10 9.63
N LEU A 150 7.57 -6.14 8.74
CA LEU A 150 7.70 -6.33 7.30
C LEU A 150 9.15 -6.08 6.86
N ARG A 151 9.86 -7.15 6.48
CA ARG A 151 11.29 -7.08 6.09
C ARG A 151 11.50 -6.32 4.77
N ASN A 152 10.50 -6.31 3.92
CA ASN A 152 10.48 -5.66 2.62
C ASN A 152 10.02 -4.20 2.66
N LEU A 153 9.73 -3.65 3.85
CA LEU A 153 9.33 -2.25 4.00
C LEU A 153 10.46 -1.30 3.61
N GLN A 154 10.25 -0.50 2.58
CA GLN A 154 11.20 0.51 2.11
C GLN A 154 10.86 1.92 2.60
N ALA A 155 9.57 2.29 2.60
CA ALA A 155 9.14 3.62 2.99
C ALA A 155 7.77 3.62 3.68
N VAL A 156 7.56 4.63 4.52
CA VAL A 156 6.25 5.00 5.07
C VAL A 156 6.03 6.47 4.83
N ASP A 157 4.88 6.80 4.26
CA ASP A 157 4.47 8.17 3.99
C ASP A 157 3.19 8.50 4.74
N CYS A 158 3.29 9.38 5.72
CA CYS A 158 2.15 9.94 6.44
C CYS A 158 1.71 11.22 5.75
N LEU A 159 0.59 11.15 5.04
CA LEU A 159 0.06 12.24 4.23
C LEU A 159 -0.96 13.06 5.02
N PRO A 160 -0.92 14.40 4.95
CA PRO A 160 -1.96 15.21 5.55
C PRO A 160 -3.28 15.04 4.78
N TYR A 161 -4.38 14.85 5.52
CA TYR A 161 -5.71 14.85 4.94
C TYR A 161 -6.02 16.18 4.26
N HIS A 162 -6.66 16.12 3.09
CA HIS A 162 -7.13 17.28 2.33
C HIS A 162 -8.58 17.09 1.87
N VAL A 163 -9.30 18.20 1.72
CA VAL A 163 -10.75 18.22 1.42
C VAL A 163 -11.10 18.14 -0.07
N MET A 164 -10.11 17.95 -0.96
CA MET A 164 -10.35 17.93 -2.42
C MET A 164 -11.33 16.87 -2.88
N GLY A 165 -11.48 15.76 -2.14
CA GLY A 165 -12.44 14.69 -2.45
C GLY A 165 -13.91 15.04 -2.18
N VAL A 166 -14.18 16.04 -1.35
CA VAL A 166 -15.55 16.40 -0.89
C VAL A 166 -16.48 16.71 -2.06
N ALA A 167 -16.01 17.49 -3.04
CA ALA A 167 -16.81 17.86 -4.21
C ALA A 167 -17.31 16.63 -4.97
N LYS A 168 -16.45 15.62 -5.15
CA LYS A 168 -16.79 14.37 -5.84
C LYS A 168 -17.90 13.58 -5.13
N TYR A 169 -17.87 13.51 -3.80
CA TYR A 169 -18.93 12.86 -3.00
C TYR A 169 -20.24 13.58 -3.16
N LYS A 170 -20.22 14.92 -3.15
CA LYS A 170 -21.41 15.75 -3.36
C LYS A 170 -22.01 15.54 -4.76
N GLU A 171 -21.20 15.50 -5.81
CA GLU A 171 -21.63 15.23 -7.18
C GLU A 171 -22.27 13.84 -7.33
N LEU A 172 -21.76 12.85 -6.59
CA LEU A 172 -22.29 11.48 -6.62
C LEU A 172 -23.50 11.28 -5.69
N GLY A 173 -23.93 12.29 -4.93
CA GLY A 173 -25.01 12.19 -3.95
C GLY A 173 -24.69 11.26 -2.77
N ILE A 174 -23.39 11.02 -2.48
CA ILE A 174 -22.93 10.13 -1.43
C ILE A 174 -22.58 10.95 -0.20
N THR A 175 -23.08 10.53 0.98
CA THR A 175 -22.72 11.17 2.24
C THR A 175 -21.23 11.02 2.52
N TYR A 176 -20.55 12.15 2.71
CA TYR A 176 -19.13 12.14 3.05
C TYR A 176 -18.92 12.01 4.56
N ARG A 177 -18.30 10.91 5.00
CA ARG A 177 -18.14 10.62 6.44
C ARG A 177 -17.25 11.59 7.19
N LEU A 178 -16.36 12.28 6.47
CA LEU A 178 -15.44 13.28 7.04
C LEU A 178 -15.94 14.71 6.81
N ASP A 179 -17.25 14.89 6.62
CA ASP A 179 -17.82 16.23 6.46
C ASP A 179 -17.56 17.07 7.72
N GLY A 180 -17.19 18.34 7.51
CA GLY A 180 -16.82 19.24 8.61
C GLY A 180 -15.42 19.04 9.20
N ILE A 181 -14.67 18.00 8.82
CA ILE A 181 -13.30 17.80 9.30
C ILE A 181 -12.35 18.66 8.48
N PRO A 182 -11.57 19.56 9.13
CA PRO A 182 -10.64 20.42 8.43
C PRO A 182 -9.46 19.64 7.83
N ALA A 183 -8.83 20.21 6.81
CA ALA A 183 -7.58 19.66 6.27
C ALA A 183 -6.51 19.58 7.36
N ALA A 184 -5.70 18.53 7.32
CA ALA A 184 -4.57 18.37 8.24
C ALA A 184 -3.39 19.28 7.85
N THR A 185 -2.64 19.73 8.85
CA THR A 185 -1.38 20.44 8.61
C THR A 185 -0.24 19.48 8.28
N LYS A 186 0.80 19.98 7.63
CA LYS A 186 2.03 19.22 7.39
C LYS A 186 2.69 18.80 8.71
N ASP A 187 2.64 19.64 9.74
CA ASP A 187 3.21 19.36 11.06
C ASP A 187 2.49 18.18 11.75
N LEU A 188 1.17 18.07 11.58
CA LEU A 188 0.40 16.94 12.10
C LEU A 188 0.86 15.63 11.44
N ALA A 189 0.99 15.62 10.12
CA ALA A 189 1.49 14.46 9.39
C ALA A 189 2.94 14.11 9.76
N ALA A 190 3.81 15.12 9.94
CA ALA A 190 5.19 14.92 10.37
C ALA A 190 5.27 14.31 11.78
N LYS A 191 4.41 14.76 12.72
CA LYS A 191 4.30 14.17 14.06
C LYS A 191 3.86 12.71 14.00
N ALA A 192 2.83 12.39 13.19
CA ALA A 192 2.39 11.02 12.98
C ALA A 192 3.51 10.14 12.41
N SER A 193 4.22 10.61 11.38
CA SER A 193 5.36 9.92 10.78
C SER A 193 6.44 9.59 11.81
N LYS A 194 6.78 10.54 12.68
CA LYS A 194 7.75 10.31 13.76
C LYS A 194 7.31 9.17 14.69
N THR A 195 6.05 9.15 15.10
CA THR A 195 5.50 8.12 15.99
C THR A 195 5.44 6.74 15.30
N VAL A 196 5.09 6.68 14.00
CA VAL A 196 5.15 5.45 13.22
C VAL A 196 6.59 4.92 13.17
N VAL A 197 7.58 5.78 12.90
CA VAL A 197 9.00 5.38 12.86
C VAL A 197 9.48 4.87 14.23
N GLU A 198 9.00 5.45 15.33
CA GLU A 198 9.30 4.95 16.69
C GLU A 198 8.78 3.52 16.87
N GLY A 199 7.57 3.22 16.43
CA GLY A 199 7.01 1.86 16.45
C GLY A 199 7.81 0.87 15.61
N ILE A 200 8.21 1.24 14.38
CA ILE A 200 9.09 0.42 13.53
C ILE A 200 10.41 0.09 14.24
N LYS A 201 11.05 1.11 14.80
CA LYS A 201 12.31 0.94 15.55
C LYS A 201 12.15 0.05 16.78
N ALA A 202 11.03 0.18 17.49
CA ALA A 202 10.74 -0.65 18.67
C ALA A 202 10.63 -2.13 18.30
N TYR A 203 9.84 -2.45 17.26
CA TYR A 203 9.74 -3.82 16.76
C TYR A 203 11.11 -4.37 16.36
N ARG A 204 11.85 -3.65 15.51
CA ARG A 204 13.13 -4.11 14.96
C ARG A 204 14.19 -4.29 16.04
N ARG A 205 14.25 -3.44 17.07
CA ARG A 205 15.16 -3.62 18.21
C ARG A 205 14.87 -4.89 18.99
N HIS A 206 13.60 -5.24 19.13
CA HIS A 206 13.20 -6.41 19.92
C HIS A 206 13.41 -7.73 19.16
N TRP A 207 13.04 -7.77 17.88
CA TRP A 207 12.95 -9.00 17.10
C TRP A 207 14.08 -9.21 16.10
N TRP A 208 14.79 -8.14 15.68
CA TRP A 208 15.85 -8.23 14.68
C TRP A 208 17.23 -7.92 15.24
N SER A 209 17.39 -7.69 16.55
CA SER A 209 18.72 -7.62 17.17
C SER A 209 19.42 -8.96 16.96
N PRO A 210 20.70 -8.97 16.51
CA PRO A 210 21.46 -10.20 16.43
C PRO A 210 21.49 -10.84 17.82
N ILE A 211 21.18 -12.14 17.87
CA ILE A 211 21.36 -12.95 19.08
C ILE A 211 22.79 -12.71 19.54
N LYS A 212 22.96 -12.08 20.70
CA LYS A 212 24.28 -12.02 21.35
C LYS A 212 24.69 -13.46 21.56
N THR A 213 25.59 -13.97 20.74
CA THR A 213 26.29 -15.24 20.98
C THR A 213 26.86 -15.14 22.39
N GLN A 214 26.28 -15.87 23.32
CA GLN A 214 26.91 -16.09 24.62
C GLN A 214 28.22 -16.83 24.33
N THR A 215 29.32 -16.11 24.30
CA THR A 215 30.64 -16.70 24.44
C THR A 215 30.71 -17.28 25.83
N ASN A 216 30.44 -18.59 25.93
CA ASN A 216 30.78 -19.35 27.09
C ASN A 216 32.32 -19.32 27.23
N HIS A 217 32.81 -18.44 28.07
CA HIS A 217 34.14 -18.57 28.65
C HIS A 217 34.04 -19.63 29.72
N ASN A 218 34.15 -20.90 29.32
CA ASN A 218 34.64 -21.93 30.23
C ASN A 218 36.17 -21.91 30.13
N GLN A 219 36.78 -21.18 31.06
CA GLN A 219 38.13 -21.45 31.46
C GLN A 219 38.09 -22.66 32.41
N VAL A 220 38.84 -23.68 32.08
CA VAL A 220 39.58 -24.54 33.00
C VAL A 220 40.95 -24.68 32.42
#